data_180763289b20226ea3c4f527ae76b81b
#
_entry.id   180763289b20226ea3c4f527ae76b81b
#
_cell.length_a   1.000
_cell.length_b   1.000
_cell.length_c   1.000
_cell.angle_alpha   90.00
_cell.angle_beta   90.00
_cell.angle_gamma   90.00
#
_symmetry.space_group_name_H-M   'P 1'
#
loop_
_entity.id
_entity.type
_entity.pdbx_description
1 polymer ?
#
loop_
_entity_poly.entity_id
_entity_poly.type
_entity_poly.pdbx_seq_one_letter_code
_entity_poly.pdbx_strand_id
1 'polypeptide(L)'
;MFFIRCVFSIALCITTAISYGQEIEARAYSNAPIGMNFVTAGVAQAKSGSYTLNTEAVSLTHVLDLAGQSGRLTLTVPYAELSGVGRVGGQSINASAEGLSDPMIKASVNLYGAPALTNGQFASYQQDLIIGASLAATIPWGKYNSSQMVNVGANRSLIQPAAGLSQAIGPWRLELAGMATIYTSNTNYMGSNTLSQNPVYSGETHAIYYFPNTAWISADATYFTGGQTYVNGMPASGTQENWRFGSTFSYPIDKQNSIRLSGSKGVYSRTDTSYNAVGISWQYRWGGTP
;
A
#
# COMPACT_ATOMS: atom_id res chain seq x y z
N MET A 1 27.36 -16.90 -9.54
CA MET A 1 25.99 -16.77 -10.10
C MET A 1 24.89 -16.92 -9.04
N PHE A 2 24.96 -17.82 -8.08
CA PHE A 2 23.95 -17.99 -6.99
C PHE A 2 23.94 -16.83 -5.98
N PHE A 3 25.07 -16.22 -5.64
CA PHE A 3 25.18 -15.14 -4.65
C PHE A 3 24.61 -13.80 -5.12
N ILE A 4 24.65 -13.50 -6.42
CA ILE A 4 24.02 -12.30 -6.97
C ILE A 4 22.49 -12.39 -6.86
N ARG A 5 21.91 -13.58 -6.95
CA ARG A 5 20.45 -13.80 -6.85
C ARG A 5 19.86 -13.39 -5.49
N CYS A 6 20.55 -13.64 -4.36
CA CYS A 6 20.00 -13.30 -3.03
C CYS A 6 19.98 -11.80 -2.76
N VAL A 7 21.01 -11.06 -3.16
CA VAL A 7 21.05 -9.59 -2.95
C VAL A 7 20.06 -8.88 -3.86
N PHE A 8 19.88 -9.37 -5.10
CA PHE A 8 18.88 -8.86 -6.03
C PHE A 8 17.44 -9.06 -5.54
N SER A 9 17.15 -10.20 -4.92
CA SER A 9 15.80 -10.49 -4.41
C SER A 9 15.43 -9.57 -3.25
N ILE A 10 16.35 -9.29 -2.32
CA ILE A 10 16.09 -8.47 -1.14
C ILE A 10 15.93 -6.99 -1.53
N ALA A 11 16.85 -6.42 -2.32
CA ALA A 11 16.75 -5.03 -2.76
C ALA A 11 15.48 -4.79 -3.60
N LEU A 12 15.11 -5.72 -4.46
CA LEU A 12 13.93 -5.61 -5.31
C LEU A 12 12.62 -5.75 -4.53
N CYS A 13 12.58 -6.58 -3.48
CA CYS A 13 11.40 -6.72 -2.62
C CYS A 13 11.21 -5.52 -1.69
N ILE A 14 12.30 -4.87 -1.26
CA ILE A 14 12.20 -3.65 -0.45
C ILE A 14 11.71 -2.48 -1.31
N THR A 15 12.15 -2.35 -2.56
CA THR A 15 11.63 -1.32 -3.47
C THR A 15 10.16 -1.53 -3.85
N THR A 16 9.67 -2.77 -3.86
CA THR A 16 8.23 -3.06 -4.02
C THR A 16 7.45 -2.89 -2.72
N ALA A 17 8.09 -3.02 -1.56
CA ALA A 17 7.47 -2.72 -0.25
C ALA A 17 7.30 -1.20 0.01
N ILE A 18 8.06 -0.33 -0.70
CA ILE A 18 7.86 1.12 -0.68
C ILE A 18 6.53 1.51 -1.34
N SER A 19 6.07 0.71 -2.28
CA SER A 19 4.72 0.88 -2.80
C SER A 19 3.75 0.50 -1.68
N TYR A 20 2.94 1.42 -1.19
CA TYR A 20 1.66 1.17 -0.53
C TYR A 20 0.77 0.20 -1.35
N GLY A 21 1.33 -0.43 -2.32
CA GLY A 21 0.74 -1.15 -3.40
C GLY A 21 0.63 -2.65 -3.25
N GLN A 22 1.03 -3.23 -2.13
CA GLN A 22 0.84 -4.67 -1.91
C GLN A 22 -0.22 -4.97 -0.83
N GLU A 23 -0.69 -3.96 -0.12
CA GLU A 23 -1.71 -4.12 0.92
C GLU A 23 -2.86 -3.13 0.69
N ILE A 24 -4.09 -3.62 0.81
CA ILE A 24 -5.28 -2.79 0.86
C ILE A 24 -5.45 -2.34 2.30
N GLU A 25 -5.65 -1.05 2.48
CA GLU A 25 -5.84 -0.49 3.81
C GLU A 25 -7.20 -0.91 4.38
N ALA A 26 -7.24 -1.31 5.65
CA ALA A 26 -8.49 -1.56 6.36
C ALA A 26 -9.43 -0.35 6.20
N ARG A 27 -10.72 -0.59 5.94
CA ARG A 27 -11.74 0.42 5.63
C ARG A 27 -11.60 1.07 4.23
N ALA A 28 -10.91 0.43 3.30
CA ALA A 28 -10.75 0.96 1.94
C ALA A 28 -12.09 1.28 1.25
N TYR A 29 -13.13 0.50 1.53
CA TYR A 29 -14.48 0.64 0.94
C TYR A 29 -15.50 1.30 1.88
N SER A 30 -15.11 1.79 3.06
CA SER A 30 -16.04 2.47 3.96
C SER A 30 -16.70 3.67 3.29
N ASN A 31 -18.01 3.86 3.49
CA ASN A 31 -18.71 5.04 2.96
C ASN A 31 -18.28 6.34 3.67
N ALA A 32 -18.39 7.46 2.99
CA ALA A 32 -18.16 8.80 3.50
C ALA A 32 -19.06 9.81 2.75
N PRO A 33 -19.43 10.95 3.36
CA PRO A 33 -20.19 11.99 2.69
C PRO A 33 -19.49 12.51 1.43
N ILE A 34 -20.25 12.77 0.38
CA ILE A 34 -19.73 13.41 -0.85
C ILE A 34 -19.21 14.82 -0.57
N GLY A 35 -18.17 15.25 -1.29
CA GLY A 35 -17.50 16.53 -1.06
C GLY A 35 -16.58 16.54 0.17
N MET A 36 -16.49 15.43 0.94
CA MET A 36 -15.54 15.30 2.04
C MET A 36 -14.12 15.17 1.52
N ASN A 37 -13.21 15.87 2.19
CA ASN A 37 -11.79 15.80 1.92
C ASN A 37 -11.05 15.22 3.11
N PHE A 38 -9.96 14.52 2.84
CA PHE A 38 -9.04 14.03 3.85
C PHE A 38 -7.61 14.36 3.44
N VAL A 39 -6.83 14.89 4.36
CA VAL A 39 -5.38 14.88 4.28
C VAL A 39 -4.87 13.89 5.32
N THR A 40 -3.95 13.03 4.91
CA THR A 40 -3.27 12.09 5.81
C THR A 40 -1.77 12.31 5.68
N ALA A 41 -1.10 12.53 6.80
CA ALA A 41 0.35 12.57 6.88
C ALA A 41 0.85 11.47 7.83
N GLY A 42 1.86 10.72 7.41
CA GLY A 42 2.33 9.60 8.21
C GLY A 42 3.77 9.25 7.95
N VAL A 43 4.33 8.52 8.91
CA VAL A 43 5.68 7.96 8.84
C VAL A 43 5.60 6.46 9.14
N ALA A 44 6.41 5.68 8.45
CA ALA A 44 6.51 4.24 8.66
C ALA A 44 7.96 3.78 8.56
N GLN A 45 8.28 2.73 9.29
CA GLN A 45 9.55 2.03 9.16
C GLN A 45 9.30 0.56 8.86
N ALA A 46 9.98 0.05 7.84
CA ALA A 46 10.01 -1.37 7.51
C ALA A 46 11.44 -1.92 7.65
N LYS A 47 11.56 -3.13 8.20
CA LYS A 47 12.85 -3.81 8.38
C LYS A 47 12.80 -5.22 7.79
N SER A 48 13.80 -5.55 6.98
CA SER A 48 14.00 -6.89 6.40
C SER A 48 15.47 -7.23 6.41
N GLY A 49 15.88 -8.19 7.23
CA GLY A 49 17.29 -8.52 7.41
C GLY A 49 18.11 -7.31 7.85
N SER A 50 19.14 -6.96 7.07
CA SER A 50 20.02 -5.81 7.32
C SER A 50 19.51 -4.50 6.69
N TYR A 51 18.34 -4.50 6.04
CA TYR A 51 17.78 -3.34 5.40
C TYR A 51 16.73 -2.67 6.27
N THR A 52 16.75 -1.34 6.29
CA THR A 52 15.74 -0.49 6.91
C THR A 52 15.24 0.49 5.86
N LEU A 53 13.93 0.60 5.77
CA LEU A 53 13.23 1.58 4.97
C LEU A 53 12.40 2.47 5.89
N ASN A 54 12.68 3.76 5.89
CA ASN A 54 11.83 4.79 6.47
C ASN A 54 11.03 5.44 5.34
N THR A 55 9.75 5.64 5.56
CA THR A 55 8.86 6.28 4.58
C THR A 55 8.06 7.35 5.28
N GLU A 56 8.02 8.53 4.69
CA GLU A 56 7.11 9.63 5.00
C GLU A 56 6.14 9.78 3.84
N ALA A 57 4.87 10.00 4.10
CA ALA A 57 3.90 10.18 3.03
C ALA A 57 2.82 11.18 3.39
N VAL A 58 2.40 11.94 2.38
CA VAL A 58 1.20 12.79 2.45
C VAL A 58 0.22 12.32 1.39
N SER A 59 -1.02 12.11 1.79
CA SER A 59 -2.13 11.75 0.89
C SER A 59 -3.24 12.78 0.98
N LEU A 60 -3.81 13.12 -0.17
CA LEU A 60 -5.03 13.91 -0.30
C LEU A 60 -6.12 13.04 -0.92
N THR A 61 -7.26 12.94 -0.25
CA THR A 61 -8.43 12.18 -0.74
C THR A 61 -9.64 13.09 -0.85
N HIS A 62 -10.36 13.00 -1.96
CA HIS A 62 -11.65 13.67 -2.19
C HIS A 62 -12.73 12.63 -2.45
N VAL A 63 -13.92 12.81 -1.82
CA VAL A 63 -15.08 11.93 -1.98
C VAL A 63 -16.00 12.50 -3.04
N LEU A 64 -16.36 11.66 -4.00
CA LEU A 64 -17.13 12.00 -5.21
C LEU A 64 -18.47 11.25 -5.23
N ASP A 65 -19.44 11.82 -5.92
CA ASP A 65 -20.60 11.09 -6.42
C ASP A 65 -20.27 10.49 -7.79
N LEU A 66 -20.31 9.17 -7.88
CA LEU A 66 -20.12 8.42 -9.11
C LEU A 66 -21.42 7.67 -9.44
N ALA A 67 -22.32 8.34 -10.16
CA ALA A 67 -23.63 7.79 -10.56
C ALA A 67 -24.49 7.31 -9.37
N GLY A 68 -24.55 8.10 -8.30
CA GLY A 68 -25.33 7.80 -7.09
C GLY A 68 -24.60 6.89 -6.07
N GLN A 69 -23.38 6.51 -6.35
CA GLN A 69 -22.53 5.73 -5.45
C GLN A 69 -21.32 6.57 -4.98
N SER A 70 -20.87 6.34 -3.75
CA SER A 70 -19.69 7.03 -3.25
C SER A 70 -18.43 6.54 -3.94
N GLY A 71 -17.60 7.46 -4.39
CA GLY A 71 -16.28 7.19 -4.94
C GLY A 71 -15.23 8.06 -4.27
N ARG A 72 -13.96 7.75 -4.49
CA ARG A 72 -12.84 8.52 -3.97
C ARG A 72 -11.74 8.66 -5.01
N LEU A 73 -11.12 9.82 -5.02
CA LEU A 73 -9.87 10.06 -5.72
C LEU A 73 -8.81 10.39 -4.68
N THR A 74 -7.70 9.66 -4.69
CA THR A 74 -6.60 9.85 -3.74
C THR A 74 -5.30 10.07 -4.51
N LEU A 75 -4.55 11.10 -4.12
CA LEU A 75 -3.16 11.33 -4.52
C LEU A 75 -2.27 11.11 -3.31
N THR A 76 -1.22 10.30 -3.45
CA THR A 76 -0.21 10.05 -2.41
C THR A 76 1.17 10.42 -2.95
N VAL A 77 1.92 11.20 -2.16
CA VAL A 77 3.30 11.58 -2.45
C VAL A 77 4.20 11.06 -1.33
N PRO A 78 5.01 10.03 -1.58
CA PRO A 78 5.92 9.47 -0.60
C PRO A 78 7.34 10.04 -0.73
N TYR A 79 8.01 10.19 0.40
CA TYR A 79 9.45 10.32 0.53
C TYR A 79 10.00 9.09 1.24
N ALA A 80 11.15 8.59 0.81
CA ALA A 80 11.70 7.36 1.36
C ALA A 80 13.21 7.46 1.58
N GLU A 81 13.67 6.80 2.64
CA GLU A 81 15.06 6.59 2.97
C GLU A 81 15.28 5.10 3.15
N LEU A 82 16.05 4.51 2.25
CA LEU A 82 16.44 3.11 2.30
C LEU A 82 17.92 3.02 2.66
N SER A 83 18.24 2.22 3.67
CA SER A 83 19.62 1.92 4.07
C SER A 83 19.77 0.44 4.38
N GLY A 84 20.97 -0.10 4.14
CA GLY A 84 21.25 -1.49 4.46
C GLY A 84 22.63 -1.93 4.04
N VAL A 85 22.98 -3.16 4.42
CA VAL A 85 24.24 -3.79 4.09
C VAL A 85 23.97 -5.04 3.26
N GLY A 86 24.38 -5.02 2.00
CA GLY A 86 24.38 -6.19 1.11
C GLY A 86 25.73 -6.89 1.09
N ARG A 87 25.77 -8.10 0.56
CA ARG A 87 27.02 -8.82 0.28
C ARG A 87 27.09 -9.20 -1.20
N VAL A 88 28.17 -8.79 -1.85
CA VAL A 88 28.44 -9.16 -3.25
C VAL A 88 29.84 -9.75 -3.32
N GLY A 89 29.97 -10.99 -3.80
CA GLY A 89 31.27 -11.66 -3.89
C GLY A 89 31.98 -11.85 -2.53
N GLY A 90 31.21 -11.92 -1.42
CA GLY A 90 31.77 -12.04 -0.06
C GLY A 90 32.15 -10.71 0.61
N GLN A 91 32.11 -9.61 -0.12
CA GLN A 91 32.34 -8.25 0.41
C GLN A 91 31.04 -7.58 0.83
N SER A 92 31.06 -6.89 1.97
CA SER A 92 29.93 -6.07 2.41
C SER A 92 29.88 -4.78 1.61
N ILE A 93 28.71 -4.47 1.05
CA ILE A 93 28.44 -3.22 0.31
C ILE A 93 27.34 -2.49 1.05
N ASN A 94 27.58 -1.25 1.45
CA ASN A 94 26.54 -0.37 1.96
C ASN A 94 25.66 0.08 0.80
N ALA A 95 24.35 -0.12 0.93
CA ALA A 95 23.34 0.36 0.00
C ALA A 95 22.51 1.43 0.70
N SER A 96 22.42 2.60 0.09
CA SER A 96 21.56 3.69 0.57
C SER A 96 20.93 4.41 -0.61
N ALA A 97 19.68 4.82 -0.45
CA ALA A 97 18.94 5.67 -1.38
C ALA A 97 17.93 6.49 -0.59
N GLU A 98 17.79 7.77 -0.94
CA GLU A 98 16.85 8.68 -0.29
C GLU A 98 16.26 9.64 -1.31
N GLY A 99 15.04 10.12 -1.09
CA GLY A 99 14.37 11.13 -1.90
C GLY A 99 12.90 10.86 -2.10
N LEU A 100 12.26 11.65 -2.96
CA LEU A 100 10.89 11.40 -3.38
C LEU A 100 10.80 10.03 -4.06
N SER A 101 9.82 9.23 -3.65
CA SER A 101 9.45 7.99 -4.31
C SER A 101 8.37 8.26 -5.36
N ASP A 102 7.89 7.23 -6.05
CA ASP A 102 6.92 7.41 -7.12
C ASP A 102 5.54 7.80 -6.56
N PRO A 103 4.97 8.96 -6.92
CA PRO A 103 3.62 9.32 -6.52
C PRO A 103 2.58 8.33 -7.05
N MET A 104 1.48 8.16 -6.30
CA MET A 104 0.39 7.26 -6.64
C MET A 104 -0.94 8.00 -6.71
N ILE A 105 -1.71 7.72 -7.77
CA ILE A 105 -3.10 8.12 -7.90
C ILE A 105 -3.96 6.87 -7.77
N LYS A 106 -5.00 6.93 -6.93
CA LYS A 106 -5.99 5.85 -6.75
C LYS A 106 -7.39 6.40 -6.91
N ALA A 107 -8.16 5.80 -7.82
CA ALA A 107 -9.58 5.98 -7.94
C ALA A 107 -10.30 4.75 -7.37
N SER A 108 -11.35 4.95 -6.57
CA SER A 108 -12.19 3.87 -6.07
C SER A 108 -13.66 4.23 -6.17
N VAL A 109 -14.52 3.22 -6.31
CA VAL A 109 -15.96 3.34 -6.34
C VAL A 109 -16.59 2.21 -5.54
N ASN A 110 -17.59 2.55 -4.75
CA ASN A 110 -18.44 1.56 -4.11
C ASN A 110 -19.58 1.22 -5.08
N LEU A 111 -19.55 0.03 -5.64
CA LEU A 111 -20.51 -0.42 -6.64
C LEU A 111 -21.86 -0.80 -6.04
N TYR A 112 -21.90 -1.13 -4.74
CA TYR A 112 -23.09 -1.53 -4.00
C TYR A 112 -22.96 -1.12 -2.53
N GLY A 113 -24.10 -0.76 -1.91
CA GLY A 113 -24.25 -0.60 -0.46
C GLY A 113 -23.70 0.69 0.14
N ALA A 114 -23.08 1.56 -0.66
CA ALA A 114 -22.56 2.84 -0.19
C ALA A 114 -23.00 3.98 -1.10
N PRO A 115 -24.27 4.42 -0.97
CA PRO A 115 -24.79 5.52 -1.79
C PRO A 115 -24.01 6.82 -1.55
N ALA A 116 -24.02 7.70 -2.57
CA ALA A 116 -23.50 9.05 -2.50
C ALA A 116 -24.43 9.90 -1.61
N LEU A 117 -24.00 10.22 -0.40
CA LEU A 117 -24.81 10.89 0.61
C LEU A 117 -24.23 12.24 0.99
N THR A 118 -25.08 13.24 1.21
CA THR A 118 -24.70 14.49 1.86
C THR A 118 -24.40 14.27 3.35
N ASN A 119 -23.83 15.26 4.02
CA ASN A 119 -23.55 15.19 5.48
C ASN A 119 -24.84 14.88 6.29
N GLY A 120 -25.95 15.52 5.93
CA GLY A 120 -27.24 15.33 6.60
C GLY A 120 -27.78 13.90 6.43
N GLN A 121 -27.75 13.38 5.21
CA GLN A 121 -28.17 12.01 4.90
C GLN A 121 -27.27 10.96 5.53
N PHE A 122 -25.94 11.22 5.59
CA PHE A 122 -24.98 10.31 6.15
C PHE A 122 -25.18 10.08 7.65
N ALA A 123 -25.76 11.04 8.38
CA ALA A 123 -26.02 10.91 9.81
C ALA A 123 -26.95 9.73 10.15
N SER A 124 -27.84 9.34 9.24
CA SER A 124 -28.76 8.20 9.39
C SER A 124 -28.28 6.93 8.65
N TYR A 125 -27.17 7.00 7.94
CA TYR A 125 -26.67 5.87 7.18
C TYR A 125 -26.11 4.77 8.10
N GLN A 126 -26.57 3.55 7.88
CA GLN A 126 -26.06 2.36 8.52
C GLN A 126 -25.47 1.45 7.45
N GLN A 127 -24.21 1.14 7.60
CA GLN A 127 -23.54 0.20 6.71
C GLN A 127 -24.09 -1.21 6.91
N ASP A 128 -24.38 -1.87 5.80
CA ASP A 128 -24.60 -3.31 5.70
C ASP A 128 -23.48 -3.91 4.84
N LEU A 129 -23.78 -4.53 3.72
CA LEU A 129 -22.80 -4.99 2.74
C LEU A 129 -22.41 -3.84 1.81
N ILE A 130 -21.10 -3.62 1.66
CA ILE A 130 -20.53 -2.77 0.61
C ILE A 130 -19.70 -3.65 -0.32
N ILE A 131 -19.83 -3.45 -1.64
CA ILE A 131 -18.95 -4.02 -2.66
C ILE A 131 -18.30 -2.86 -3.39
N GLY A 132 -16.98 -2.87 -3.46
CA GLY A 132 -16.22 -1.80 -4.09
C GLY A 132 -15.11 -2.31 -5.00
N ALA A 133 -14.67 -1.40 -5.88
CA ALA A 133 -13.52 -1.63 -6.75
C ALA A 133 -12.62 -0.40 -6.74
N SER A 134 -11.36 -0.59 -7.06
CA SER A 134 -10.39 0.50 -7.20
C SER A 134 -9.36 0.21 -8.27
N LEU A 135 -8.78 1.28 -8.80
CA LEU A 135 -7.63 1.26 -9.68
C LEU A 135 -6.62 2.27 -9.17
N ALA A 136 -5.41 1.81 -8.86
CA ALA A 136 -4.31 2.68 -8.53
C ALA A 136 -3.22 2.60 -9.61
N ALA A 137 -2.47 3.68 -9.79
CA ALA A 137 -1.31 3.73 -10.65
C ALA A 137 -0.22 4.61 -10.05
N THR A 138 1.04 4.19 -10.14
CA THR A 138 2.18 5.03 -9.80
C THR A 138 2.71 5.75 -11.04
N ILE A 139 3.20 6.98 -10.81
CA ILE A 139 3.87 7.79 -11.81
C ILE A 139 5.37 7.69 -11.54
N PRO A 140 6.21 7.27 -12.51
CA PRO A 140 7.64 7.04 -12.27
C PRO A 140 8.43 8.36 -12.21
N TRP A 141 8.13 9.21 -11.25
CA TRP A 141 8.75 10.52 -11.00
C TRP A 141 9.68 10.51 -9.79
N GLY A 142 9.77 9.37 -9.10
CA GLY A 142 10.68 9.20 -7.97
C GLY A 142 12.14 9.31 -8.35
N LYS A 143 12.98 9.61 -7.36
CA LYS A 143 14.42 9.69 -7.54
C LYS A 143 14.99 8.34 -7.96
N TYR A 144 15.52 8.27 -9.16
CA TYR A 144 16.10 7.09 -9.76
C TYR A 144 17.49 7.37 -10.35
N ASN A 145 18.43 6.47 -10.09
CA ASN A 145 19.75 6.46 -10.67
C ASN A 145 20.05 5.06 -11.22
N SER A 146 20.17 4.94 -12.55
CA SER A 146 20.40 3.67 -13.22
C SER A 146 21.74 3.00 -12.90
N SER A 147 22.72 3.75 -12.37
CA SER A 147 24.00 3.18 -11.94
C SER A 147 23.96 2.58 -10.53
N GLN A 148 22.89 2.81 -9.77
CA GLN A 148 22.71 2.31 -8.41
C GLN A 148 21.88 1.03 -8.39
N MET A 149 22.27 0.10 -7.51
CA MET A 149 21.52 -1.15 -7.30
C MET A 149 20.21 -0.89 -6.56
N VAL A 150 20.16 0.14 -5.72
CA VAL A 150 19.04 0.46 -4.85
C VAL A 150 18.56 1.87 -5.13
N ASN A 151 17.26 2.02 -5.35
CA ASN A 151 16.62 3.28 -5.67
C ASN A 151 15.30 3.41 -4.88
N VAL A 152 14.87 4.64 -4.60
CA VAL A 152 13.55 4.91 -4.00
C VAL A 152 12.46 5.14 -5.06
N GLY A 153 12.81 5.53 -6.27
CA GLY A 153 11.94 5.50 -7.45
C GLY A 153 12.15 4.21 -8.24
N ALA A 154 11.09 3.67 -8.84
CA ALA A 154 11.14 2.41 -9.57
C ALA A 154 11.51 2.56 -11.06
N ASN A 155 11.45 3.80 -11.60
CA ASN A 155 11.60 4.10 -13.04
C ASN A 155 10.68 3.23 -13.93
N ARG A 156 9.53 2.86 -13.40
CA ARG A 156 8.45 2.10 -14.06
C ARG A 156 7.14 2.35 -13.34
N SER A 157 6.03 2.23 -14.05
CA SER A 157 4.71 2.34 -13.43
C SER A 157 4.23 1.00 -12.87
N LEU A 158 3.44 1.09 -11.79
CA LEU A 158 2.58 0.03 -11.30
C LEU A 158 1.13 0.37 -11.64
N ILE A 159 0.35 -0.65 -11.97
CA ILE A 159 -1.11 -0.55 -12.15
C ILE A 159 -1.74 -1.61 -11.26
N GLN A 160 -2.71 -1.20 -10.43
CA GLN A 160 -3.27 -2.06 -9.39
C GLN A 160 -4.80 -2.02 -9.40
N PRO A 161 -5.45 -2.85 -10.22
CA PRO A 161 -6.87 -3.15 -10.07
C PRO A 161 -7.10 -3.96 -8.79
N ALA A 162 -8.14 -3.58 -8.03
CA ALA A 162 -8.58 -4.28 -6.83
C ALA A 162 -10.10 -4.27 -6.73
N ALA A 163 -10.65 -5.29 -6.08
CA ALA A 163 -12.05 -5.36 -5.70
C ALA A 163 -12.18 -5.99 -4.33
N GLY A 164 -13.23 -5.62 -3.60
CA GLY A 164 -13.44 -6.15 -2.27
C GLY A 164 -14.86 -5.88 -1.76
N LEU A 165 -15.12 -6.45 -0.60
CA LEU A 165 -16.37 -6.30 0.12
C LEU A 165 -16.13 -5.97 1.58
N SER A 166 -17.07 -5.29 2.21
CA SER A 166 -17.08 -4.94 3.63
C SER A 166 -18.48 -5.19 4.20
N GLN A 167 -18.59 -6.18 5.09
CA GLN A 167 -19.85 -6.54 5.75
C GLN A 167 -19.89 -6.02 7.17
N ALA A 168 -20.96 -5.32 7.53
CA ALA A 168 -21.23 -4.90 8.90
C ALA A 168 -21.96 -5.99 9.70
N ILE A 169 -21.49 -6.28 10.92
CA ILE A 169 -22.12 -7.21 11.86
C ILE A 169 -22.01 -6.61 13.26
N GLY A 170 -23.03 -5.87 13.69
CA GLY A 170 -22.97 -5.12 14.94
C GLY A 170 -21.77 -4.15 14.99
N PRO A 171 -20.89 -4.25 16.01
CA PRO A 171 -19.71 -3.40 16.10
C PRO A 171 -18.56 -3.83 15.17
N TRP A 172 -18.71 -4.95 14.47
CA TRP A 172 -17.67 -5.47 13.58
C TRP A 172 -17.88 -5.04 12.13
N ARG A 173 -16.77 -4.89 11.41
CA ARG A 173 -16.71 -4.85 9.94
C ARG A 173 -15.73 -5.93 9.50
N LEU A 174 -16.22 -6.88 8.70
CA LEU A 174 -15.42 -7.93 8.09
C LEU A 174 -15.19 -7.57 6.64
N GLU A 175 -13.94 -7.49 6.23
CA GLU A 175 -13.55 -7.11 4.88
C GLU A 175 -12.76 -8.23 4.21
N LEU A 176 -13.00 -8.42 2.92
CA LEU A 176 -12.25 -9.31 2.04
C LEU A 176 -11.96 -8.56 0.76
N ALA A 177 -10.72 -8.60 0.30
CA ALA A 177 -10.31 -7.95 -0.94
C ALA A 177 -9.29 -8.77 -1.71
N GLY A 178 -9.27 -8.57 -3.03
CA GLY A 178 -8.28 -9.12 -3.94
C GLY A 178 -7.71 -8.02 -4.83
N MET A 179 -6.42 -8.13 -5.16
CA MET A 179 -5.69 -7.16 -5.96
C MET A 179 -4.67 -7.85 -6.86
N ALA A 180 -4.43 -7.26 -8.04
CA ALA A 180 -3.30 -7.59 -8.89
C ALA A 180 -2.40 -6.35 -9.02
N THR A 181 -1.09 -6.52 -8.85
CA THR A 181 -0.09 -5.49 -9.14
C THR A 181 0.62 -5.85 -10.44
N ILE A 182 0.45 -5.00 -11.45
CA ILE A 182 1.00 -5.15 -12.80
C ILE A 182 2.11 -4.10 -12.97
N TYR A 183 3.24 -4.50 -13.50
CA TYR A 183 4.42 -3.65 -13.65
C TYR A 183 4.71 -3.38 -15.12
N THR A 184 5.02 -2.13 -15.46
CA THR A 184 5.70 -1.84 -16.73
C THR A 184 7.19 -2.18 -16.62
N SER A 185 7.90 -2.28 -17.74
CA SER A 185 9.34 -2.56 -17.72
C SER A 185 10.15 -1.30 -17.38
N ASN A 186 11.25 -1.47 -16.64
CA ASN A 186 12.29 -0.46 -16.48
C ASN A 186 13.42 -0.76 -17.46
N THR A 187 13.60 0.07 -18.48
CA THR A 187 14.57 -0.12 -19.57
C THR A 187 15.96 0.46 -19.27
N ASN A 188 16.13 1.10 -18.11
CA ASN A 188 17.40 1.68 -17.66
C ASN A 188 17.87 1.05 -16.34
N TYR A 189 17.59 -0.23 -16.13
CA TYR A 189 17.97 -0.92 -14.90
C TYR A 189 19.45 -1.27 -14.88
N MET A 190 20.19 -0.77 -13.86
CA MET A 190 21.63 -0.97 -13.73
C MET A 190 22.37 -0.70 -15.07
N GLY A 191 22.21 0.50 -15.57
CA GLY A 191 22.72 0.94 -16.87
C GLY A 191 21.66 0.80 -17.95
N SER A 192 21.90 -0.04 -18.95
CA SER A 192 21.03 -0.22 -20.12
C SER A 192 20.23 -1.54 -20.10
N ASN A 193 20.13 -2.21 -18.94
CA ASN A 193 19.37 -3.44 -18.85
C ASN A 193 17.87 -3.17 -18.74
N THR A 194 17.07 -4.13 -19.16
CA THR A 194 15.62 -4.11 -19.01
C THR A 194 15.20 -5.03 -17.86
N LEU A 195 14.59 -4.45 -16.82
CA LEU A 195 13.93 -5.17 -15.75
C LEU A 195 12.45 -5.31 -16.06
N SER A 196 11.95 -6.53 -16.11
CA SER A 196 10.53 -6.84 -16.17
C SER A 196 10.11 -7.72 -14.99
N GLN A 197 8.81 -7.73 -14.67
CA GLN A 197 8.27 -8.47 -13.53
C GLN A 197 6.89 -8.99 -13.87
N ASN A 198 6.65 -10.25 -13.53
CA ASN A 198 5.32 -10.85 -13.59
C ASN A 198 4.40 -10.18 -12.55
N PRO A 199 3.08 -10.18 -12.78
CA PRO A 199 2.14 -9.66 -11.79
C PRO A 199 2.29 -10.32 -10.42
N VAL A 200 2.01 -9.53 -9.37
CA VAL A 200 1.79 -10.02 -8.00
C VAL A 200 0.29 -10.03 -7.75
N TYR A 201 -0.23 -11.12 -7.24
CA TYR A 201 -1.62 -11.24 -6.80
C TYR A 201 -1.67 -11.27 -5.28
N SER A 202 -2.58 -10.51 -4.69
CA SER A 202 -2.80 -10.52 -3.25
C SER A 202 -4.27 -10.70 -2.89
N GLY A 203 -4.49 -11.36 -1.75
CA GLY A 203 -5.78 -11.47 -1.08
C GLY A 203 -5.63 -10.99 0.36
N GLU A 204 -6.60 -10.22 0.85
CA GLU A 204 -6.56 -9.59 2.17
C GLU A 204 -7.86 -9.73 2.90
N THR A 205 -7.76 -9.90 4.21
CA THR A 205 -8.91 -9.92 5.12
C THR A 205 -8.65 -8.99 6.29
N HIS A 206 -9.71 -8.27 6.70
CA HIS A 206 -9.68 -7.42 7.89
C HIS A 206 -10.87 -7.73 8.77
N ALA A 207 -10.62 -7.93 10.07
CA ALA A 207 -11.63 -7.95 11.10
C ALA A 207 -11.51 -6.68 11.94
N ILE A 208 -12.44 -5.74 11.78
CA ILE A 208 -12.40 -4.41 12.38
C ILE A 208 -13.45 -4.31 13.46
N TYR A 209 -13.07 -3.95 14.67
CA TYR A 209 -13.96 -3.71 15.80
C TYR A 209 -14.05 -2.22 16.11
N TYR A 210 -15.27 -1.70 16.20
CA TYR A 210 -15.56 -0.32 16.57
C TYR A 210 -15.94 -0.20 18.02
N PHE A 211 -15.24 0.67 18.74
CA PHE A 211 -15.58 1.04 20.11
C PHE A 211 -16.70 2.11 20.13
N PRO A 212 -17.43 2.26 21.23
CA PRO A 212 -18.51 3.25 21.34
C PRO A 212 -18.06 4.70 21.08
N ASN A 213 -16.80 5.03 21.32
CA ASN A 213 -16.20 6.35 21.08
C ASN A 213 -15.71 6.54 19.63
N THR A 214 -16.13 5.66 18.71
CA THR A 214 -15.72 5.63 17.30
C THR A 214 -14.24 5.33 17.02
N ALA A 215 -13.44 5.06 18.04
CA ALA A 215 -12.14 4.43 17.86
C ALA A 215 -12.35 3.02 17.27
N TRP A 216 -11.36 2.49 16.59
CA TRP A 216 -11.42 1.14 16.05
C TRP A 216 -10.06 0.46 16.06
N ILE A 217 -10.09 -0.86 16.08
CA ILE A 217 -8.91 -1.70 15.91
C ILE A 217 -9.19 -2.76 14.85
N SER A 218 -8.19 -3.12 14.05
CA SER A 218 -8.28 -4.23 13.11
C SER A 218 -7.27 -5.33 13.42
N ALA A 219 -7.63 -6.55 13.03
CA ALA A 219 -6.71 -7.65 12.80
C ALA A 219 -6.72 -7.96 11.32
N ASP A 220 -5.54 -8.02 10.73
CA ASP A 220 -5.34 -8.04 9.29
C ASP A 220 -4.53 -9.27 8.89
N ALA A 221 -4.89 -9.91 7.78
CA ALA A 221 -4.12 -10.99 7.17
C ALA A 221 -4.02 -10.75 5.67
N THR A 222 -2.81 -10.83 5.13
CA THR A 222 -2.50 -10.66 3.72
C THR A 222 -1.74 -11.87 3.21
N TYR A 223 -2.17 -12.41 2.08
CA TYR A 223 -1.42 -13.38 1.29
C TYR A 223 -1.11 -12.77 -0.07
N PHE A 224 0.13 -12.93 -0.52
CA PHE A 224 0.50 -12.52 -1.88
C PHE A 224 1.45 -13.52 -2.55
N THR A 225 1.29 -13.66 -3.86
CA THR A 225 2.06 -14.59 -4.69
C THR A 225 2.32 -13.99 -6.08
N GLY A 226 3.37 -14.47 -6.74
CA GLY A 226 3.76 -14.02 -8.08
C GLY A 226 5.06 -13.21 -8.08
N GLY A 227 5.17 -12.23 -8.97
CA GLY A 227 6.22 -11.22 -8.95
C GLY A 227 7.62 -11.70 -9.34
N GLN A 228 7.75 -12.82 -10.04
CA GLN A 228 9.04 -13.25 -10.60
C GLN A 228 9.61 -12.16 -11.51
N THR A 229 10.89 -11.83 -11.31
CA THR A 229 11.57 -10.78 -12.09
C THR A 229 12.52 -11.37 -13.12
N TYR A 230 12.72 -10.60 -14.20
CA TYR A 230 13.62 -10.92 -15.29
C TYR A 230 14.50 -9.71 -15.60
N VAL A 231 15.77 -9.96 -15.91
CA VAL A 231 16.70 -8.94 -16.43
C VAL A 231 17.10 -9.40 -17.83
N ASN A 232 16.81 -8.58 -18.84
CA ASN A 232 17.01 -8.90 -20.27
C ASN A 232 16.40 -10.25 -20.66
N GLY A 233 15.20 -10.55 -20.13
CA GLY A 233 14.49 -11.81 -20.37
C GLY A 233 14.99 -13.01 -19.57
N MET A 234 16.08 -12.90 -18.82
CA MET A 234 16.61 -13.98 -17.98
C MET A 234 16.06 -13.89 -16.56
N PRO A 235 15.61 -14.99 -15.94
CA PRO A 235 15.11 -15.00 -14.57
C PRO A 235 16.15 -14.44 -13.57
N ALA A 236 15.76 -13.41 -12.82
CA ALA A 236 16.58 -12.74 -11.83
C ALA A 236 16.14 -13.05 -10.38
N SER A 237 14.85 -13.24 -10.12
CA SER A 237 14.32 -13.69 -8.83
C SER A 237 13.35 -14.85 -9.00
N GLY A 238 13.01 -15.53 -7.89
CA GLY A 238 11.94 -16.52 -7.85
C GLY A 238 10.56 -15.88 -7.69
N THR A 239 9.52 -16.70 -7.78
CA THR A 239 8.14 -16.32 -7.45
C THR A 239 8.03 -16.08 -5.94
N GLN A 240 7.43 -14.98 -5.55
CA GLN A 240 7.09 -14.68 -4.16
C GLN A 240 5.89 -15.54 -3.73
N GLU A 241 5.86 -15.88 -2.45
CA GLU A 241 4.72 -16.50 -1.79
C GLU A 241 4.84 -16.18 -0.31
N ASN A 242 4.03 -15.25 0.18
CA ASN A 242 4.22 -14.68 1.50
C ASN A 242 2.88 -14.50 2.24
N TRP A 243 2.90 -14.74 3.55
CA TRP A 243 1.84 -14.41 4.48
C TRP A 243 2.31 -13.32 5.43
N ARG A 244 1.42 -12.39 5.69
CA ARG A 244 1.62 -11.30 6.65
C ARG A 244 0.41 -11.18 7.56
N PHE A 245 0.67 -10.82 8.82
CA PHE A 245 -0.37 -10.43 9.76
C PHE A 245 -0.08 -9.03 10.27
N GLY A 246 -1.14 -8.27 10.50
CA GLY A 246 -1.09 -6.90 10.95
C GLY A 246 -2.21 -6.53 11.89
N SER A 247 -2.10 -5.32 12.41
CA SER A 247 -3.14 -4.67 13.20
C SER A 247 -3.02 -3.17 13.03
N THR A 248 -4.16 -2.49 12.98
CA THR A 248 -4.25 -1.05 12.97
C THR A 248 -5.16 -0.58 14.09
N PHE A 249 -4.73 0.39 14.87
CA PHE A 249 -5.55 1.08 15.86
C PHE A 249 -5.74 2.54 15.43
N SER A 250 -6.97 3.02 15.42
CA SER A 250 -7.31 4.40 15.11
C SER A 250 -8.11 5.04 16.22
N TYR A 251 -7.66 6.21 16.64
CA TYR A 251 -8.30 7.00 17.69
C TYR A 251 -8.70 8.37 17.17
N PRO A 252 -9.99 8.76 17.24
CA PRO A 252 -10.44 10.11 16.95
C PRO A 252 -10.03 11.05 18.08
N ILE A 253 -9.22 12.07 17.79
CA ILE A 253 -8.86 13.13 18.74
C ILE A 253 -10.06 14.07 18.91
N ASP A 254 -10.68 14.42 17.79
CA ASP A 254 -11.88 15.23 17.69
C ASP A 254 -12.70 14.86 16.46
N LYS A 255 -13.70 15.70 16.11
CA LYS A 255 -14.57 15.45 14.94
C LYS A 255 -13.83 15.48 13.60
N GLN A 256 -12.68 16.13 13.52
CA GLN A 256 -11.93 16.34 12.29
C GLN A 256 -10.61 15.56 12.29
N ASN A 257 -10.01 15.33 13.45
CA ASN A 257 -8.68 14.77 13.59
C ASN A 257 -8.70 13.36 14.15
N SER A 258 -7.87 12.50 13.59
CA SER A 258 -7.61 11.16 14.11
C SER A 258 -6.13 10.78 13.99
N ILE A 259 -5.67 9.94 14.89
CA ILE A 259 -4.35 9.30 14.83
C ILE A 259 -4.56 7.81 14.56
N ARG A 260 -3.64 7.25 13.80
CA ARG A 260 -3.62 5.84 13.44
C ARG A 260 -2.25 5.25 13.73
N LEU A 261 -2.22 4.11 14.41
CA LEU A 261 -1.03 3.31 14.66
C LEU A 261 -1.18 2.00 13.92
N SER A 262 -0.18 1.57 13.19
CA SER A 262 -0.20 0.31 12.45
C SER A 262 1.07 -0.50 12.69
N GLY A 263 0.92 -1.81 12.64
CA GLY A 263 2.04 -2.72 12.71
C GLY A 263 1.75 -3.99 11.93
N SER A 264 2.73 -4.53 11.21
CA SER A 264 2.60 -5.78 10.50
C SER A 264 3.90 -6.58 10.51
N LYS A 265 3.75 -7.90 10.38
CA LYS A 265 4.87 -8.86 10.38
C LYS A 265 4.64 -9.95 9.34
N GLY A 266 5.67 -10.22 8.55
CA GLY A 266 5.73 -11.42 7.72
C GLY A 266 5.94 -12.65 8.58
N VAL A 267 5.09 -13.67 8.40
CA VAL A 267 5.16 -14.93 9.17
C VAL A 267 5.64 -16.10 8.34
N TYR A 268 5.50 -16.01 7.03
CA TYR A 268 6.02 -16.96 6.06
C TYR A 268 6.49 -16.21 4.82
N SER A 269 7.63 -16.61 4.27
CA SER A 269 8.16 -16.09 3.01
C SER A 269 8.96 -17.17 2.32
N ARG A 270 8.57 -17.52 1.10
CA ARG A 270 9.27 -18.50 0.27
C ARG A 270 10.67 -18.03 -0.17
N THR A 271 10.88 -16.73 -0.24
CA THR A 271 12.11 -16.12 -0.77
C THR A 271 12.94 -15.42 0.31
N ASP A 272 12.65 -15.67 1.61
CA ASP A 272 13.28 -14.98 2.76
C ASP A 272 13.18 -13.44 2.69
N THR A 273 12.16 -12.92 2.02
CA THR A 273 11.92 -11.50 1.83
C THR A 273 10.88 -10.93 2.79
N SER A 274 10.68 -11.59 3.93
CA SER A 274 9.74 -11.09 4.93
C SER A 274 10.29 -9.81 5.58
N TYR A 275 9.38 -8.90 5.93
CA TYR A 275 9.71 -7.67 6.65
C TYR A 275 8.70 -7.41 7.76
N ASN A 276 9.14 -6.65 8.78
CA ASN A 276 8.27 -6.10 9.80
C ASN A 276 8.10 -4.62 9.53
N ALA A 277 6.90 -4.09 9.73
CA ALA A 277 6.62 -2.68 9.55
C ALA A 277 5.85 -2.12 10.75
N VAL A 278 6.13 -0.88 11.08
CA VAL A 278 5.37 -0.08 12.05
C VAL A 278 5.16 1.31 11.47
N GLY A 279 4.02 1.92 11.77
CA GLY A 279 3.70 3.25 11.26
C GLY A 279 2.79 4.02 12.19
N ILE A 280 2.85 5.34 12.06
CA ILE A 280 1.94 6.28 12.67
C ILE A 280 1.49 7.29 11.63
N SER A 281 0.22 7.63 11.62
CA SER A 281 -0.31 8.68 10.75
C SER A 281 -1.34 9.53 11.48
N TRP A 282 -1.40 10.79 11.08
CA TRP A 282 -2.44 11.73 11.42
C TRP A 282 -3.32 11.98 10.21
N GLN A 283 -4.64 12.04 10.41
CA GLN A 283 -5.61 12.36 9.38
C GLN A 283 -6.48 13.53 9.82
N TYR A 284 -6.64 14.49 8.93
CA TYR A 284 -7.57 15.61 9.06
C TYR A 284 -8.64 15.54 7.98
N ARG A 285 -9.91 15.78 8.35
CA ARG A 285 -11.03 15.78 7.42
C ARG A 285 -11.80 17.09 7.46
N TRP A 286 -12.24 17.55 6.29
CA TRP A 286 -13.05 18.77 6.17
C TRP A 286 -13.99 18.69 4.95
N GLY A 287 -14.95 19.61 4.86
CA GLY A 287 -15.91 19.68 3.76
C GLY A 287 -17.10 18.76 3.99
N GLY A 288 -17.58 18.17 2.90
CA GLY A 288 -18.84 17.45 2.82
C GLY A 288 -19.97 18.38 2.36
N THR A 289 -20.77 17.88 1.43
CA THR A 289 -21.96 18.60 0.94
C THR A 289 -23.02 18.66 2.05
N PRO A 290 -23.62 19.82 2.31
CA PRO A 290 -24.66 20.00 3.33
C PRO A 290 -25.85 19.07 3.16
#